data_b36df1f478155da8f111bad133dd5424
#
_entry.id   b36df1f478155da8f111bad133dd5424
#
_cell.length_a   1.000
_cell.length_b   1.000
_cell.length_c   1.000
_cell.angle_alpha   90.00
_cell.angle_beta   90.00
_cell.angle_gamma   90.00
#
_symmetry.space_group_name_H-M   'P 1'
#
loop_
_entity.id
_entity.type
_entity.pdbx_description
1 polymer ?
#
loop_
_entity_poly.entity_id
_entity_poly.type
_entity_poly.pdbx_seq_one_letter_code
_entity_poly.pdbx_strand_id
1 'polypeptide(L)'
;DQGLVLPPRLAPHQVVIVPIWKDDDERKAVFDAVEQVRGLLGDDVRVHVDDREAYSPGWKFNEWEMRGVPLRIEIGPRDVEKGQVVLVRRDLAGRARKQSLPIGDGLGDATRDMLDAIQQNLYQQALAFREEHTRYPEDYEAFQAAVEDGFADVWWCGDAACEAQIKEDTKATLRCIPLEQESGTGRCIRCGEE
;
A
#
# COMPACT_ATOMS: atom_id res chain seq x y z
N ASP A 1 12.91 -10.43 0.80
CA ASP A 1 11.50 -10.35 0.42
C ASP A 1 10.69 -9.83 1.61
N GLN A 2 10.03 -8.69 1.44
CA GLN A 2 9.37 -8.01 2.59
C GLN A 2 7.87 -8.36 2.68
N GLY A 3 7.38 -9.28 1.85
CA GLY A 3 5.97 -9.61 1.75
C GLY A 3 5.15 -8.54 1.01
N LEU A 4 3.84 -8.72 1.00
CA LEU A 4 2.90 -7.84 0.31
C LEU A 4 2.63 -6.56 1.13
N VAL A 5 2.36 -5.45 0.44
CA VAL A 5 1.85 -4.20 1.03
C VAL A 5 0.60 -3.82 0.25
N LEU A 6 -0.56 -3.89 0.88
CA LEU A 6 -1.83 -3.57 0.22
C LEU A 6 -2.32 -2.17 0.60
N PRO A 7 -2.80 -1.38 -0.37
CA PRO A 7 -3.54 -0.17 -0.08
C PRO A 7 -4.81 -0.51 0.73
N PRO A 8 -5.14 0.25 1.78
CA PRO A 8 -6.31 -0.03 2.63
C PRO A 8 -7.63 -0.20 1.88
N ARG A 9 -7.85 0.55 0.81
CA ARG A 9 -9.09 0.46 0.02
C ARG A 9 -9.25 -0.88 -0.70
N LEU A 10 -8.14 -1.54 -1.05
CA LEU A 10 -8.13 -2.84 -1.76
C LEU A 10 -7.95 -4.04 -0.81
N ALA A 11 -7.45 -3.83 0.40
CA ALA A 11 -7.16 -4.91 1.33
C ALA A 11 -8.44 -5.66 1.75
N PRO A 12 -8.49 -7.01 1.69
CA PRO A 12 -9.63 -7.78 2.21
C PRO A 12 -9.87 -7.54 3.69
N HIS A 13 -8.80 -7.41 4.47
CA HIS A 13 -8.79 -6.97 5.85
C HIS A 13 -7.96 -5.69 5.95
N GLN A 14 -8.57 -4.59 6.41
CA GLN A 14 -7.87 -3.33 6.63
C GLN A 14 -7.07 -3.34 7.92
N VAL A 15 -7.64 -4.02 8.92
CA VAL A 15 -7.06 -4.16 10.25
C VAL A 15 -7.04 -5.62 10.66
N VAL A 16 -5.93 -6.08 11.22
CA VAL A 16 -5.88 -7.32 11.97
C VAL A 16 -5.60 -7.02 13.44
N ILE A 17 -6.41 -7.56 14.34
CA ILE A 17 -6.16 -7.53 15.78
C ILE A 17 -5.47 -8.82 16.17
N VAL A 18 -4.29 -8.72 16.78
CA VAL A 18 -3.54 -9.86 17.29
C VAL A 18 -3.49 -9.76 18.81
N PRO A 19 -4.35 -10.54 19.51
CA PRO A 19 -4.30 -10.63 20.96
C PRO A 19 -3.09 -11.47 21.40
N ILE A 20 -2.49 -11.09 22.55
CA ILE A 20 -1.29 -11.69 23.12
C ILE A 20 -1.57 -12.05 24.58
N TRP A 21 -1.47 -13.30 24.96
CA TRP A 21 -1.68 -13.78 26.33
C TRP A 21 -0.80 -14.99 26.64
N LYS A 22 -0.67 -15.34 27.90
CA LYS A 22 0.12 -16.50 28.38
C LYS A 22 -0.71 -17.52 29.17
N ASP A 23 -1.73 -17.03 29.89
CA ASP A 23 -2.58 -17.85 30.73
C ASP A 23 -4.06 -17.44 30.57
N ASP A 24 -4.96 -18.17 31.20
CA ASP A 24 -6.41 -18.01 31.06
C ASP A 24 -6.91 -16.65 31.64
N ASP A 25 -6.27 -16.13 32.69
CA ASP A 25 -6.65 -14.88 33.31
C ASP A 25 -6.29 -13.70 32.39
N GLU A 26 -5.06 -13.71 31.88
CA GLU A 26 -4.62 -12.73 30.85
C GLU A 26 -5.50 -12.83 29.60
N ARG A 27 -5.83 -14.04 29.15
CA ARG A 27 -6.66 -14.29 28.00
C ARG A 27 -8.00 -13.57 28.12
N LYS A 28 -8.70 -13.76 29.23
CA LYS A 28 -10.00 -13.14 29.45
C LYS A 28 -9.92 -11.61 29.35
N ALA A 29 -8.98 -10.99 30.07
CA ALA A 29 -8.82 -9.54 30.07
C ALA A 29 -8.46 -8.98 28.69
N VAL A 30 -7.60 -9.69 27.92
CA VAL A 30 -7.21 -9.31 26.58
C VAL A 30 -8.38 -9.41 25.61
N PHE A 31 -9.19 -10.49 25.68
CA PHE A 31 -10.33 -10.66 24.79
C PHE A 31 -11.48 -9.67 25.12
N ASP A 32 -11.70 -9.34 26.39
CA ASP A 32 -12.63 -8.26 26.76
C ASP A 32 -12.20 -6.92 26.12
N ALA A 33 -10.90 -6.61 26.11
CA ALA A 33 -10.37 -5.44 25.44
C ALA A 33 -10.46 -5.55 23.89
N VAL A 34 -10.25 -6.71 23.29
CA VAL A 34 -10.44 -6.95 21.85
C VAL A 34 -11.86 -6.63 21.42
N GLU A 35 -12.87 -7.12 22.15
CA GLU A 35 -14.29 -6.84 21.84
C GLU A 35 -14.62 -5.35 21.99
N GLN A 36 -14.09 -4.69 23.02
CA GLN A 36 -14.22 -3.24 23.15
C GLN A 36 -13.61 -2.50 21.95
N VAL A 37 -12.38 -2.82 21.59
CA VAL A 37 -11.68 -2.22 20.44
C VAL A 37 -12.45 -2.47 19.14
N ARG A 38 -12.94 -3.68 18.91
CA ARG A 38 -13.72 -4.02 17.74
C ARG A 38 -15.01 -3.19 17.64
N GLY A 39 -15.70 -3.00 18.76
CA GLY A 39 -16.88 -2.12 18.82
C GLY A 39 -16.57 -0.65 18.52
N LEU A 40 -15.41 -0.14 18.96
CA LEU A 40 -14.97 1.23 18.69
C LEU A 40 -14.55 1.45 17.21
N LEU A 41 -14.06 0.42 16.53
CA LEU A 41 -13.69 0.51 15.12
C LEU A 41 -14.92 0.59 14.19
N GLY A 42 -16.06 0.00 14.60
CA GLY A 42 -17.29 -0.01 13.82
C GLY A 42 -17.30 -1.00 12.65
N ASP A 43 -18.42 -1.06 11.94
CA ASP A 43 -18.63 -2.01 10.84
C ASP A 43 -18.07 -1.55 9.49
N ASP A 44 -17.70 -0.30 9.37
CA ASP A 44 -17.11 0.29 8.17
C ASP A 44 -15.62 -0.06 7.97
N VAL A 45 -14.95 -0.54 9.02
CA VAL A 45 -13.58 -1.04 8.96
C VAL A 45 -13.59 -2.56 8.88
N ARG A 46 -12.96 -3.13 7.84
CA ARG A 46 -12.83 -4.58 7.66
C ARG A 46 -11.79 -5.15 8.62
N VAL A 47 -12.24 -5.56 9.80
CA VAL A 47 -11.43 -6.08 10.90
C VAL A 47 -11.41 -7.60 10.90
N HIS A 48 -10.24 -8.18 11.10
CA HIS A 48 -10.07 -9.61 11.44
C HIS A 48 -9.39 -9.73 12.80
N VAL A 49 -9.87 -10.65 13.63
CA VAL A 49 -9.23 -11.00 14.91
C VAL A 49 -8.51 -12.34 14.74
N ASP A 50 -7.20 -12.36 14.97
CA ASP A 50 -6.43 -13.63 14.93
C ASP A 50 -6.35 -14.27 16.31
N ASP A 51 -7.36 -15.05 16.63
CA ASP A 51 -7.53 -15.77 17.91
C ASP A 51 -6.87 -17.16 17.94
N ARG A 52 -6.17 -17.56 16.88
CA ARG A 52 -5.55 -18.90 16.77
C ARG A 52 -4.51 -19.12 17.85
N GLU A 53 -4.73 -20.14 18.69
CA GLU A 53 -3.87 -20.48 19.83
C GLU A 53 -2.59 -21.24 19.42
N ALA A 54 -2.64 -21.94 18.29
CA ALA A 54 -1.54 -22.78 17.82
C ALA A 54 -0.29 -22.00 17.35
N TYR A 55 -0.39 -20.66 17.21
CA TYR A 55 0.67 -19.85 16.65
C TYR A 55 1.13 -18.76 17.61
N SER A 56 2.45 -18.56 17.69
CA SER A 56 3.01 -17.47 18.48
C SER A 56 2.67 -16.08 17.89
N PRO A 57 2.64 -15.02 18.71
CA PRO A 57 2.40 -13.67 18.22
C PRO A 57 3.34 -13.25 17.09
N GLY A 58 4.64 -13.58 17.20
CA GLY A 58 5.64 -13.28 16.16
C GLY A 58 5.34 -13.98 14.83
N TRP A 59 4.85 -15.23 14.86
CA TRP A 59 4.44 -15.95 13.67
C TRP A 59 3.20 -15.28 13.02
N LYS A 60 2.19 -14.93 13.82
CA LYS A 60 1.00 -14.20 13.34
C LYS A 60 1.37 -12.85 12.71
N PHE A 61 2.30 -12.11 13.33
CA PHE A 61 2.77 -10.84 12.78
C PHE A 61 3.37 -11.01 11.39
N ASN A 62 4.26 -12.00 11.24
CA ASN A 62 4.88 -12.29 9.95
C ASN A 62 3.87 -12.75 8.90
N GLU A 63 2.93 -13.63 9.25
CA GLU A 63 1.88 -14.09 8.34
C GLU A 63 1.03 -12.92 7.81
N TRP A 64 0.59 -12.02 8.69
CA TRP A 64 -0.21 -10.87 8.28
C TRP A 64 0.58 -9.82 7.51
N GLU A 65 1.89 -9.68 7.79
CA GLU A 65 2.80 -8.90 6.96
C GLU A 65 2.97 -9.51 5.56
N MET A 66 3.08 -10.83 5.45
CA MET A 66 3.12 -11.53 4.16
C MET A 66 1.83 -11.38 3.36
N ARG A 67 0.67 -11.36 4.04
CA ARG A 67 -0.65 -11.13 3.43
C ARG A 67 -0.92 -9.67 3.08
N GLY A 68 -0.07 -8.75 3.52
CA GLY A 68 -0.13 -7.33 3.21
C GLY A 68 -1.20 -6.54 3.93
N VAL A 69 -1.67 -6.99 5.10
CA VAL A 69 -2.66 -6.25 5.90
C VAL A 69 -2.09 -4.88 6.27
N PRO A 70 -2.79 -3.77 5.96
CA PRO A 70 -2.26 -2.42 6.10
C PRO A 70 -1.96 -2.02 7.55
N LEU A 71 -2.82 -2.44 8.48
CA LEU A 71 -2.70 -2.05 9.87
C LEU A 71 -2.88 -3.25 10.79
N ARG A 72 -1.96 -3.44 11.74
CA ARG A 72 -2.06 -4.43 12.81
C ARG A 72 -2.28 -3.72 14.13
N ILE A 73 -3.20 -4.22 14.95
CA ILE A 73 -3.41 -3.83 16.34
C ILE A 73 -2.91 -4.95 17.24
N GLU A 74 -1.96 -4.65 18.09
CA GLU A 74 -1.40 -5.56 19.10
C GLU A 74 -2.06 -5.23 20.45
N ILE A 75 -2.56 -6.25 21.15
CA ILE A 75 -3.17 -6.10 22.48
C ILE A 75 -2.61 -7.18 23.39
N GLY A 76 -1.86 -6.77 24.39
CA GLY A 76 -1.32 -7.67 25.42
C GLY A 76 -1.70 -7.22 26.83
N PRO A 77 -1.37 -8.02 27.88
CA PRO A 77 -1.74 -7.69 29.26
C PRO A 77 -1.26 -6.32 29.71
N ARG A 78 -0.03 -5.94 29.34
CA ARG A 78 0.53 -4.62 29.65
C ARG A 78 -0.20 -3.46 28.97
N ASP A 79 -0.79 -3.73 27.80
CA ASP A 79 -1.57 -2.71 27.08
C ASP A 79 -2.93 -2.58 27.72
N VAL A 80 -3.54 -3.68 28.12
CA VAL A 80 -4.81 -3.69 28.86
C VAL A 80 -4.67 -2.94 30.20
N GLU A 81 -3.61 -3.21 30.97
CA GLU A 81 -3.32 -2.51 32.23
C GLU A 81 -3.23 -0.97 32.04
N LYS A 82 -2.71 -0.53 30.89
CA LYS A 82 -2.57 0.89 30.55
C LYS A 82 -3.78 1.48 29.82
N GLY A 83 -4.80 0.68 29.55
CA GLY A 83 -5.96 1.10 28.76
C GLY A 83 -5.61 1.56 27.34
N GLN A 84 -4.65 0.91 26.68
CA GLN A 84 -4.14 1.28 25.36
C GLN A 84 -4.06 0.08 24.41
N VAL A 85 -3.84 0.37 23.14
CA VAL A 85 -3.47 -0.58 22.09
C VAL A 85 -2.23 -0.10 21.36
N VAL A 86 -1.51 -1.03 20.69
CA VAL A 86 -0.37 -0.68 19.83
C VAL A 86 -0.79 -0.90 18.37
N LEU A 87 -0.83 0.17 17.60
CA LEU A 87 -1.08 0.16 16.17
C LEU A 87 0.25 0.08 15.42
N VAL A 88 0.30 -0.77 14.39
CA VAL A 88 1.53 -1.03 13.61
C VAL A 88 1.21 -0.90 12.12
N ARG A 89 1.72 0.14 11.49
CA ARG A 89 1.54 0.41 10.06
C ARG A 89 2.44 -0.49 9.22
N ARG A 90 1.90 -0.99 8.10
CA ARG A 90 2.62 -1.85 7.16
C ARG A 90 3.52 -1.09 6.17
N ASP A 91 3.15 0.14 5.85
CA ASP A 91 3.82 1.00 4.86
C ASP A 91 5.07 1.71 5.38
N LEU A 92 5.35 1.61 6.68
CA LEU A 92 6.51 2.20 7.33
C LEU A 92 7.47 1.14 7.88
N ALA A 93 8.72 1.52 8.09
CA ALA A 93 9.75 0.68 8.69
C ALA A 93 10.21 1.19 10.06
N GLY A 94 10.88 0.33 10.83
CA GLY A 94 11.51 0.70 12.10
C GLY A 94 10.51 1.13 13.18
N ARG A 95 10.90 2.10 14.00
CA ARG A 95 10.08 2.58 15.12
C ARG A 95 8.91 3.44 14.68
N ALA A 96 9.02 4.13 13.55
CA ALA A 96 7.97 5.01 13.02
C ALA A 96 6.67 4.28 12.69
N ARG A 97 6.74 2.95 12.48
CA ARG A 97 5.55 2.13 12.19
C ARG A 97 4.64 1.89 13.38
N LYS A 98 5.11 2.09 14.63
CA LYS A 98 4.37 1.79 15.87
C LYS A 98 3.87 3.04 16.56
N GLN A 99 2.59 3.02 16.94
CA GLN A 99 1.94 4.07 17.73
C GLN A 99 1.04 3.44 18.79
N SER A 100 1.15 3.88 20.05
CA SER A 100 0.22 3.50 21.11
C SER A 100 -0.91 4.52 21.20
N LEU A 101 -2.16 4.03 21.27
CA LEU A 101 -3.35 4.86 21.42
C LEU A 101 -4.20 4.34 22.58
N PRO A 102 -4.89 5.21 23.32
CA PRO A 102 -5.81 4.81 24.38
C PRO A 102 -7.04 4.09 23.78
N ILE A 103 -7.55 3.10 24.52
CA ILE A 103 -8.85 2.48 24.22
C ILE A 103 -9.95 3.43 24.67
N GLY A 104 -10.62 4.09 23.74
CA GLY A 104 -11.66 5.09 24.02
C GLY A 104 -12.31 5.63 22.74
N ASP A 105 -13.24 6.54 22.88
CA ASP A 105 -14.14 7.05 21.81
C ASP A 105 -13.40 7.56 20.55
N GLY A 106 -12.16 8.05 20.69
CA GLY A 106 -11.37 8.52 19.56
C GLY A 106 -10.58 7.43 18.79
N LEU A 107 -10.58 6.18 19.25
CA LEU A 107 -9.77 5.12 18.64
C LEU A 107 -10.25 4.78 17.22
N GLY A 108 -11.55 4.75 16.99
CA GLY A 108 -12.14 4.50 15.68
C GLY A 108 -11.69 5.54 14.64
N ASP A 109 -11.84 6.82 14.98
CA ASP A 109 -11.45 7.93 14.10
C ASP A 109 -9.94 7.94 13.84
N ALA A 110 -9.13 7.79 14.89
CA ALA A 110 -7.67 7.69 14.73
C ALA A 110 -7.23 6.50 13.85
N THR A 111 -7.98 5.38 13.90
CA THR A 111 -7.72 4.23 13.03
C THR A 111 -8.07 4.54 11.57
N ARG A 112 -9.19 5.21 11.30
CA ARG A 112 -9.57 5.65 9.94
C ARG A 112 -8.55 6.63 9.37
N ASP A 113 -8.17 7.64 10.17
CA ASP A 113 -7.14 8.62 9.77
C ASP A 113 -5.81 7.91 9.44
N MET A 114 -5.44 6.89 10.21
CA MET A 114 -4.24 6.11 9.95
C MET A 114 -4.33 5.27 8.68
N LEU A 115 -5.49 4.67 8.39
CA LEU A 115 -5.73 3.94 7.13
C LEU A 115 -5.68 4.89 5.93
N ASP A 116 -6.25 6.08 6.04
CA ASP A 116 -6.18 7.10 4.98
C ASP A 116 -4.73 7.60 4.79
N ALA A 117 -3.98 7.79 5.87
CA ALA A 117 -2.57 8.14 5.80
C ALA A 117 -1.72 7.04 5.14
N ILE A 118 -2.01 5.74 5.39
CA ILE A 118 -1.36 4.62 4.69
C ILE A 118 -1.71 4.66 3.19
N GLN A 119 -2.99 4.83 2.85
CA GLN A 119 -3.44 4.90 1.46
C GLN A 119 -2.72 6.03 0.72
N GLN A 120 -2.68 7.20 1.31
CA GLN A 120 -2.03 8.38 0.73
C GLN A 120 -0.51 8.19 0.59
N ASN A 121 0.16 7.63 1.60
CA ASN A 121 1.60 7.37 1.54
C ASN A 121 1.97 6.40 0.41
N LEU A 122 1.21 5.31 0.25
CA LEU A 122 1.44 4.34 -0.83
C LEU A 122 1.19 4.97 -2.21
N TYR A 123 0.16 5.83 -2.33
CA TYR A 123 -0.10 6.57 -3.56
C TYR A 123 1.06 7.53 -3.90
N GLN A 124 1.53 8.30 -2.91
CA GLN A 124 2.64 9.25 -3.13
C GLN A 124 3.95 8.53 -3.49
N GLN A 125 4.23 7.38 -2.89
CA GLN A 125 5.40 6.56 -3.27
C GLN A 125 5.31 6.10 -4.73
N ALA A 126 4.14 5.61 -5.16
CA ALA A 126 3.92 5.17 -6.54
C ALA A 126 3.99 6.34 -7.53
N LEU A 127 3.43 7.50 -7.15
CA LEU A 127 3.49 8.72 -7.96
C LEU A 127 4.93 9.21 -8.14
N ALA A 128 5.67 9.34 -7.05
CA ALA A 128 7.07 9.76 -7.07
C ALA A 128 7.93 8.80 -7.91
N PHE A 129 7.72 7.48 -7.75
CA PHE A 129 8.40 6.48 -8.57
C PHE A 129 8.10 6.66 -10.07
N ARG A 130 6.82 6.85 -10.44
CA ARG A 130 6.43 7.08 -11.83
C ARG A 130 7.10 8.34 -12.39
N GLU A 131 7.06 9.46 -11.64
CA GLU A 131 7.64 10.74 -12.08
C GLU A 131 9.16 10.64 -12.24
N GLU A 132 9.84 9.98 -11.31
CA GLU A 132 11.29 9.76 -11.38
C GLU A 132 11.70 8.90 -12.58
N HIS A 133 10.85 7.96 -13.00
CA HIS A 133 11.12 7.03 -14.11
C HIS A 133 10.43 7.42 -15.42
N THR A 134 9.82 8.59 -15.53
CA THR A 134 9.24 9.09 -16.78
C THR A 134 10.21 10.07 -17.44
N ARG A 135 10.45 9.91 -18.75
CA ARG A 135 11.33 10.75 -19.58
C ARG A 135 10.52 11.30 -20.74
N TYR A 136 11.02 12.43 -21.31
CA TYR A 136 10.41 13.13 -22.44
C TYR A 136 11.47 13.26 -23.55
N PRO A 137 11.85 12.17 -24.22
CA PRO A 137 12.89 12.20 -25.25
C PRO A 137 12.44 12.93 -26.52
N GLU A 138 13.37 13.68 -27.14
CA GLU A 138 13.12 14.47 -28.33
C GLU A 138 13.45 13.69 -29.64
N ASP A 139 14.24 12.63 -29.55
CA ASP A 139 14.64 11.80 -30.67
C ASP A 139 14.55 10.30 -30.34
N TYR A 140 14.68 9.48 -31.38
CA TYR A 140 14.50 8.04 -31.27
C TYR A 140 15.62 7.34 -30.50
N GLU A 141 16.85 7.82 -30.54
CA GLU A 141 17.98 7.27 -29.78
C GLU A 141 17.80 7.52 -28.28
N ALA A 142 17.44 8.75 -27.90
CA ALA A 142 17.09 9.10 -26.52
C ALA A 142 15.86 8.31 -26.03
N PHE A 143 14.87 8.08 -26.90
CA PHE A 143 13.71 7.25 -26.59
C PHE A 143 14.12 5.80 -26.29
N GLN A 144 14.96 5.19 -27.11
CA GLN A 144 15.44 3.84 -26.88
C GLN A 144 16.14 3.70 -25.52
N ALA A 145 16.99 4.67 -25.17
CA ALA A 145 17.66 4.70 -23.86
C ALA A 145 16.66 4.91 -22.71
N ALA A 146 15.65 5.75 -22.87
CA ALA A 146 14.65 6.05 -21.84
C ALA A 146 13.79 4.83 -21.47
N VAL A 147 13.46 3.98 -22.43
CA VAL A 147 12.58 2.81 -22.21
C VAL A 147 13.31 1.55 -21.71
N GLU A 148 14.63 1.59 -21.53
CA GLU A 148 15.38 0.47 -20.93
C GLU A 148 14.98 0.23 -19.47
N ASP A 149 14.74 1.30 -18.69
CA ASP A 149 14.49 1.23 -17.26
C ASP A 149 13.29 2.06 -16.78
N GLY A 150 12.49 2.65 -17.69
CA GLY A 150 11.41 3.54 -17.33
C GLY A 150 10.28 3.66 -18.35
N PHE A 151 9.61 4.80 -18.29
CA PHE A 151 8.55 5.22 -19.19
C PHE A 151 9.04 6.38 -20.05
N ALA A 152 8.61 6.41 -21.32
CA ALA A 152 8.76 7.56 -22.19
C ALA A 152 7.38 8.11 -22.56
N ASP A 153 7.20 9.43 -22.41
CA ASP A 153 6.06 10.16 -22.90
C ASP A 153 6.46 10.87 -24.20
N VAL A 154 5.86 10.44 -25.32
CA VAL A 154 6.27 10.85 -26.67
C VAL A 154 5.07 10.90 -27.60
N TRP A 155 5.19 11.67 -28.68
CA TRP A 155 4.20 11.71 -29.73
C TRP A 155 4.23 10.45 -30.60
N TRP A 156 3.04 9.97 -30.97
CA TRP A 156 2.82 8.82 -31.83
C TRP A 156 1.78 9.14 -32.91
N CYS A 157 2.04 8.78 -34.17
CA CYS A 157 1.17 9.06 -35.32
C CYS A 157 -0.11 8.22 -35.39
N GLY A 158 -0.31 7.25 -34.49
CA GLY A 158 -1.45 6.34 -34.51
C GLY A 158 -1.30 5.12 -35.45
N ASP A 159 -0.18 5.00 -36.18
CA ASP A 159 0.05 3.88 -37.09
C ASP A 159 0.54 2.63 -36.36
N ALA A 160 -0.15 1.51 -36.58
CA ALA A 160 0.22 0.22 -36.01
C ALA A 160 1.59 -0.29 -36.48
N ALA A 161 2.08 0.12 -37.64
CA ALA A 161 3.42 -0.22 -38.13
C ALA A 161 4.52 0.46 -37.29
N CYS A 162 4.31 1.74 -36.88
CA CYS A 162 5.23 2.41 -35.97
C CYS A 162 5.25 1.77 -34.58
N GLU A 163 4.09 1.36 -34.05
CA GLU A 163 4.00 0.63 -32.78
C GLU A 163 4.76 -0.71 -32.85
N ALA A 164 4.51 -1.48 -33.91
CA ALA A 164 5.17 -2.77 -34.11
C ALA A 164 6.70 -2.62 -34.19
N GLN A 165 7.19 -1.59 -34.89
CA GLN A 165 8.63 -1.33 -35.02
C GLN A 165 9.24 -0.88 -33.68
N ILE A 166 8.57 0.00 -32.92
CA ILE A 166 9.01 0.38 -31.57
C ILE A 166 9.16 -0.87 -30.68
N LYS A 167 8.17 -1.76 -30.72
CA LYS A 167 8.21 -3.00 -29.94
C LYS A 167 9.33 -3.94 -30.37
N GLU A 168 9.61 -4.05 -31.67
CA GLU A 168 10.70 -4.86 -32.20
C GLU A 168 12.05 -4.34 -31.76
N ASP A 169 12.26 -3.02 -31.90
CA ASP A 169 13.54 -2.36 -31.62
C ASP A 169 13.87 -2.31 -30.12
N THR A 170 12.86 -2.12 -29.25
CA THR A 170 13.08 -1.77 -27.83
C THR A 170 12.47 -2.73 -26.83
N LYS A 171 11.57 -3.62 -27.23
CA LYS A 171 10.67 -4.42 -26.37
C LYS A 171 9.63 -3.57 -25.61
N ALA A 172 9.68 -2.25 -25.71
CA ALA A 172 8.66 -1.37 -25.11
C ALA A 172 7.32 -1.55 -25.83
N THR A 173 6.24 -1.25 -25.11
CA THR A 173 4.87 -1.29 -25.63
C THR A 173 4.16 0.02 -25.30
N LEU A 174 3.29 0.50 -26.19
CA LEU A 174 2.39 1.60 -25.87
C LEU A 174 1.47 1.16 -24.72
N ARG A 175 1.36 2.00 -23.69
CA ARG A 175 0.59 1.69 -22.47
C ARG A 175 -0.74 2.41 -22.43
N CYS A 176 -0.72 3.69 -22.69
CA CYS A 176 -1.92 4.53 -22.68
C CYS A 176 -1.66 5.81 -23.47
N ILE A 177 -2.75 6.46 -23.82
CA ILE A 177 -2.78 7.86 -24.22
C ILE A 177 -3.29 8.62 -22.98
N PRO A 178 -2.51 9.58 -22.41
CA PRO A 178 -2.94 10.32 -21.23
C PRO A 178 -4.27 11.06 -21.48
N LEU A 179 -5.14 11.10 -20.46
CA LEU A 179 -6.41 11.83 -20.55
C LEU A 179 -6.18 13.35 -20.64
N GLU A 180 -5.17 13.84 -19.93
CA GLU A 180 -4.70 15.22 -20.01
C GLU A 180 -3.46 15.22 -20.90
N GLN A 181 -3.61 15.74 -22.10
CA GLN A 181 -2.52 15.88 -23.07
C GLN A 181 -2.13 17.35 -23.22
N GLU A 182 -0.87 17.59 -23.56
CA GLU A 182 -0.46 18.91 -24.01
C GLU A 182 -1.27 19.28 -25.26
N SER A 183 -1.76 20.53 -25.30
CA SER A 183 -2.47 21.03 -26.48
C SER A 183 -1.48 21.23 -27.64
N GLY A 184 -1.71 20.57 -28.75
CA GLY A 184 -0.87 20.73 -29.94
C GLY A 184 -0.75 19.46 -30.75
N THR A 185 0.04 19.54 -31.81
CA THR A 185 0.49 18.44 -32.65
C THR A 185 1.99 18.26 -32.46
N GLY A 186 2.45 17.03 -32.46
CA GLY A 186 3.86 16.70 -32.38
C GLY A 186 4.25 15.67 -33.44
N ARG A 187 5.54 15.47 -33.61
CA ARG A 187 6.05 14.50 -34.55
C ARG A 187 6.21 13.14 -33.89
N CYS A 188 5.72 12.10 -34.59
CA CYS A 188 5.89 10.73 -34.17
C CYS A 188 7.37 10.44 -33.88
N ILE A 189 7.65 9.93 -32.69
CA ILE A 189 9.01 9.61 -32.25
C ILE A 189 9.74 8.61 -33.18
N ARG A 190 8.98 7.77 -33.90
CA ARG A 190 9.55 6.75 -34.80
C ARG A 190 9.68 7.21 -36.27
N CYS A 191 8.61 7.74 -36.88
CA CYS A 191 8.60 8.09 -38.31
C CYS A 191 8.76 9.58 -38.58
N GLY A 192 8.58 10.46 -37.58
CA GLY A 192 8.66 11.91 -37.73
C GLY A 192 7.44 12.57 -38.40
N GLU A 193 6.40 11.80 -38.76
CA GLU A 193 5.12 12.34 -39.27
C GLU A 193 4.29 13.01 -38.16
N GLU A 194 3.47 14.02 -38.52
CA GLU A 194 2.54 14.69 -37.57
C GLU A 194 1.33 13.82 -37.24
#